data_51c2a280cc2eae8fdde61ada738531f1
#
_entry.id   51c2a280cc2eae8fdde61ada738531f1
#
_cell.length_a   1.000
_cell.length_b   1.000
_cell.length_c   1.000
_cell.angle_alpha   90.00
_cell.angle_beta   90.00
_cell.angle_gamma   90.00
#
_symmetry.space_group_name_H-M   'P 1'
#
loop_
_entity.id
_entity.type
_entity.pdbx_description
1 polymer ?
#
loop_
_entity_poly.entity_id
_entity_poly.type
_entity_poly.pdbx_seq_one_letter_code
_entity_poly.pdbx_strand_id
1 'polypeptide(L)'
;DTYIVVNKGYIGENIYGGGYAGTVYNTKVEVTEEEYNQIYVGLNVFGGGKGVSATVYNTTNVLIDLKLDMEVTEEEVSTAEITSGQTKVEVEILNTYSKILGSVYGGGDLGQVGQGVINTSNNTAAISKEGTTYVEIKNGYIEGSVFGGGSGVPTVEKYELRMGTIYGSTRTIVNGGYIKGNVYGGGTQSRVYFSNKDDASIIYATNVLIEEKEEKIVINGSVFGGGDRGNSATTNASVPTTIGDVLVTIITFFSELTFMN
;
A
#
# COMPACT_ATOMS: atom_id res chain seq x y z
N ASP A 1 3.70 -17.32 -13.54
CA ASP A 1 4.16 -16.02 -13.06
C ASP A 1 3.84 -14.94 -14.09
N THR A 2 3.59 -13.73 -13.65
CA THR A 2 3.41 -12.56 -14.51
C THR A 2 4.38 -11.45 -14.11
N TYR A 3 4.85 -10.72 -15.11
CA TYR A 3 5.74 -9.60 -14.91
C TYR A 3 5.31 -8.44 -15.82
N ILE A 4 5.00 -7.29 -15.23
CA ILE A 4 4.62 -6.06 -15.91
C ILE A 4 5.67 -5.01 -15.61
N VAL A 5 6.19 -4.38 -16.64
CA VAL A 5 7.08 -3.22 -16.54
C VAL A 5 6.43 -2.08 -17.30
N VAL A 6 6.29 -0.95 -16.64
CA VAL A 6 5.88 0.32 -17.24
C VAL A 6 7.02 1.30 -17.03
N ASN A 7 7.74 1.61 -18.09
CA ASN A 7 8.87 2.54 -18.04
C ASN A 7 8.64 3.81 -18.87
N LYS A 8 7.49 3.89 -19.55
CA LYS A 8 7.07 5.06 -20.33
C LYS A 8 5.60 4.97 -20.72
N GLY A 9 4.92 6.09 -20.79
CA GLY A 9 3.65 6.23 -21.49
C GLY A 9 2.45 6.50 -20.59
N TYR A 10 1.28 6.48 -21.21
CA TYR A 10 0.00 6.79 -20.58
C TYR A 10 -0.86 5.53 -20.49
N ILE A 11 -1.30 5.20 -19.29
CA ILE A 11 -2.26 4.14 -19.01
C ILE A 11 -3.52 4.80 -18.47
N GLY A 12 -4.61 4.75 -19.24
CA GLY A 12 -5.84 5.48 -18.93
C GLY A 12 -6.57 5.01 -17.68
N GLU A 13 -6.38 3.74 -17.31
CA GLU A 13 -7.06 3.14 -16.16
C GLU A 13 -6.09 2.49 -15.19
N ASN A 14 -6.27 1.20 -14.91
CA ASN A 14 -5.55 0.46 -13.89
C ASN A 14 -4.46 -0.45 -14.48
N ILE A 15 -3.48 -0.76 -13.67
CA ILE A 15 -2.49 -1.83 -13.89
C ILE A 15 -2.83 -2.99 -12.96
N TYR A 16 -2.84 -4.24 -13.48
CA TYR A 16 -3.08 -5.44 -12.70
C TYR A 16 -1.95 -6.44 -12.94
N GLY A 17 -1.23 -6.82 -11.90
CA GLY A 17 -0.18 -7.85 -11.96
C GLY A 17 -0.72 -9.24 -12.30
N GLY A 18 -1.89 -9.58 -11.77
CA GLY A 18 -2.60 -10.83 -12.06
C GLY A 18 -3.59 -10.72 -13.22
N GLY A 19 -4.30 -11.81 -13.46
CA GLY A 19 -5.30 -11.87 -14.53
C GLY A 19 -6.68 -11.33 -14.14
N TYR A 20 -7.53 -11.13 -15.13
CA TYR A 20 -8.96 -10.93 -14.92
C TYR A 20 -9.62 -12.28 -14.67
N ALA A 21 -10.14 -12.48 -13.46
CA ALA A 21 -10.73 -13.75 -13.02
C ALA A 21 -9.82 -14.99 -13.17
N GLY A 22 -8.53 -14.77 -13.38
CA GLY A 22 -7.54 -15.82 -13.62
C GLY A 22 -6.65 -16.11 -12.41
N THR A 23 -5.91 -17.20 -12.50
CA THR A 23 -5.01 -17.65 -11.43
C THR A 23 -3.56 -17.62 -11.90
N VAL A 24 -2.67 -17.09 -11.05
CA VAL A 24 -1.22 -17.06 -11.26
C VAL A 24 -0.50 -17.45 -9.97
N TYR A 25 0.77 -17.84 -10.07
CA TYR A 25 1.57 -18.15 -8.87
C TYR A 25 2.17 -16.90 -8.23
N ASN A 26 2.89 -16.10 -9.01
CA ASN A 26 3.48 -14.87 -8.55
C ASN A 26 3.21 -13.74 -9.53
N THR A 27 3.22 -12.52 -9.03
CA THR A 27 3.13 -11.32 -9.85
C THR A 27 4.22 -10.34 -9.47
N LYS A 28 4.73 -9.62 -10.47
CA LYS A 28 5.58 -8.47 -10.29
C LYS A 28 5.10 -7.33 -11.18
N VAL A 29 4.92 -6.15 -10.59
CA VAL A 29 4.57 -4.92 -11.28
C VAL A 29 5.62 -3.88 -10.95
N GLU A 30 6.28 -3.36 -11.96
CA GLU A 30 7.25 -2.28 -11.85
C GLU A 30 6.76 -1.10 -12.68
N VAL A 31 6.58 0.04 -12.02
CA VAL A 31 6.29 1.33 -12.63
C VAL A 31 7.48 2.23 -12.32
N THR A 32 8.45 2.23 -13.24
CA THR A 32 9.78 2.80 -13.01
C THR A 32 10.16 3.74 -14.15
N GLU A 33 10.44 4.99 -13.79
CA GLU A 33 10.79 6.01 -14.77
C GLU A 33 12.30 6.01 -15.05
N GLU A 34 12.64 5.78 -16.32
CA GLU A 34 13.98 6.02 -16.83
C GLU A 34 14.11 7.49 -17.29
N GLU A 35 15.33 7.94 -17.58
CA GLU A 35 15.58 9.32 -18.03
C GLU A 35 14.66 9.76 -19.18
N TYR A 36 14.01 10.92 -19.01
CA TYR A 36 13.12 11.56 -20.01
C TYR A 36 11.85 10.79 -20.41
N ASN A 37 11.49 9.75 -19.67
CA ASN A 37 10.31 8.95 -19.95
C ASN A 37 9.21 9.29 -18.95
N GLN A 38 8.14 9.94 -19.41
CA GLN A 38 6.98 10.23 -18.55
C GLN A 38 6.08 9.02 -18.43
N ILE A 39 5.58 8.78 -17.23
CA ILE A 39 4.62 7.72 -16.88
C ILE A 39 3.39 8.35 -16.24
N TYR A 40 2.24 8.04 -16.80
CA TYR A 40 0.97 8.47 -16.25
C TYR A 40 0.05 7.27 -16.11
N VAL A 41 -0.44 7.05 -14.89
CA VAL A 41 -1.44 6.02 -14.60
C VAL A 41 -2.71 6.72 -14.13
N GLY A 42 -3.76 6.60 -14.92
CA GLY A 42 -5.02 7.33 -14.72
C GLY A 42 -5.83 6.87 -13.50
N LEU A 43 -5.66 5.63 -13.06
CA LEU A 43 -6.30 5.11 -11.85
C LEU A 43 -5.29 4.37 -10.98
N ASN A 44 -5.50 3.08 -10.68
CA ASN A 44 -4.78 2.37 -9.65
C ASN A 44 -3.73 1.38 -10.18
N VAL A 45 -2.79 1.03 -9.33
CA VAL A 45 -1.85 -0.07 -9.54
C VAL A 45 -2.13 -1.18 -8.54
N PHE A 46 -2.35 -2.40 -9.03
CA PHE A 46 -2.60 -3.59 -8.23
C PHE A 46 -1.53 -4.64 -8.47
N GLY A 47 -0.95 -5.17 -7.41
CA GLY A 47 -0.07 -6.33 -7.48
C GLY A 47 -0.81 -7.60 -7.89
N GLY A 48 -2.05 -7.78 -7.42
CA GLY A 48 -2.89 -8.93 -7.74
C GLY A 48 -3.74 -8.76 -8.99
N GLY A 49 -4.72 -9.64 -9.14
CA GLY A 49 -5.65 -9.66 -10.28
C GLY A 49 -6.96 -8.93 -9.99
N LYS A 50 -7.81 -8.88 -11.02
CA LYS A 50 -9.15 -8.29 -10.96
C LYS A 50 -10.24 -9.35 -10.88
N GLY A 51 -11.21 -9.13 -10.00
CA GLY A 51 -12.40 -9.95 -9.86
C GLY A 51 -12.27 -11.03 -8.78
N VAL A 52 -13.42 -11.45 -8.26
CA VAL A 52 -13.54 -12.33 -7.07
C VAL A 52 -12.91 -13.73 -7.22
N SER A 53 -12.76 -14.20 -8.44
CA SER A 53 -12.11 -15.48 -8.76
C SER A 53 -10.62 -15.33 -9.10
N ALA A 54 -10.11 -14.09 -9.22
CA ALA A 54 -8.71 -13.88 -9.46
C ALA A 54 -7.89 -14.29 -8.22
N THR A 55 -6.85 -15.06 -8.43
CA THR A 55 -6.01 -15.57 -7.34
C THR A 55 -4.53 -15.47 -7.70
N VAL A 56 -3.74 -14.92 -6.81
CA VAL A 56 -2.29 -15.05 -6.80
C VAL A 56 -1.92 -15.99 -5.66
N TYR A 57 -1.32 -17.14 -5.96
CA TYR A 57 -1.09 -18.17 -4.95
C TYR A 57 0.00 -17.82 -3.94
N ASN A 58 1.09 -17.18 -4.37
CA ASN A 58 2.24 -16.93 -3.50
C ASN A 58 2.46 -15.45 -3.23
N THR A 59 3.13 -14.75 -4.16
CA THR A 59 3.64 -13.41 -3.90
C THR A 59 3.16 -12.40 -4.94
N THR A 60 2.77 -11.24 -4.46
CA THR A 60 2.66 -10.04 -5.29
C THR A 60 3.77 -9.06 -4.91
N ASN A 61 4.39 -8.47 -5.91
CA ASN A 61 5.42 -7.47 -5.73
C ASN A 61 5.09 -6.23 -6.58
N VAL A 62 5.00 -5.07 -5.97
CA VAL A 62 4.75 -3.79 -6.62
C VAL A 62 5.87 -2.83 -6.27
N LEU A 63 6.57 -2.33 -7.29
CA LEU A 63 7.60 -1.32 -7.16
C LEU A 63 7.16 -0.06 -7.91
N ILE A 64 7.17 1.07 -7.23
CA ILE A 64 6.95 2.40 -7.81
C ILE A 64 8.23 3.22 -7.61
N ASP A 65 8.78 3.72 -8.72
CA ASP A 65 9.99 4.53 -8.74
C ASP A 65 9.88 5.57 -9.88
N LEU A 66 9.15 6.64 -9.60
CA LEU A 66 8.91 7.73 -10.55
C LEU A 66 9.74 8.93 -10.14
N LYS A 67 10.25 9.66 -11.11
CA LYS A 67 10.98 10.90 -10.83
C LYS A 67 10.05 11.98 -10.30
N LEU A 68 10.36 12.47 -9.14
CA LEU A 68 9.66 13.57 -8.48
C LEU A 68 10.68 14.49 -7.84
N ASP A 69 10.73 15.72 -8.32
CA ASP A 69 11.50 16.77 -7.68
C ASP A 69 10.57 17.58 -6.78
N MET A 70 10.90 17.66 -5.50
CA MET A 70 10.16 18.45 -4.53
C MET A 70 11.08 19.12 -3.53
N GLU A 71 10.73 20.34 -3.11
CA GLU A 71 11.33 21.01 -1.97
C GLU A 71 10.41 20.90 -0.76
N VAL A 72 10.99 20.54 0.38
CA VAL A 72 10.28 20.50 1.67
C VAL A 72 10.95 21.50 2.59
N THR A 73 10.21 22.53 2.99
CA THR A 73 10.67 23.54 3.94
C THR A 73 9.92 23.42 5.24
N GLU A 74 10.64 23.39 6.36
CA GLU A 74 10.07 23.36 7.70
C GLU A 74 10.36 24.71 8.38
N GLU A 75 9.31 25.41 8.78
CA GLU A 75 9.42 26.64 9.57
C GLU A 75 8.83 26.43 10.96
N GLU A 76 9.60 26.74 12.00
CA GLU A 76 9.05 26.83 13.35
C GLU A 76 8.14 28.06 13.46
N VAL A 77 6.85 27.81 13.60
CA VAL A 77 5.88 28.88 13.85
C VAL A 77 5.77 29.14 15.35
N SER A 78 6.43 30.17 15.84
CA SER A 78 6.19 30.68 17.19
C SER A 78 5.02 31.69 17.16
N THR A 79 3.84 31.23 17.56
CA THR A 79 2.76 32.16 17.89
C THR A 79 2.86 32.56 19.35
N ALA A 80 2.71 33.85 19.65
CA ALA A 80 2.92 34.43 20.96
C ALA A 80 1.99 33.91 22.08
N GLU A 81 1.11 33.00 21.81
CA GLU A 81 0.14 32.42 22.72
C GLU A 81 0.24 30.88 22.91
N ILE A 82 1.14 30.16 22.18
CA ILE A 82 1.27 28.73 22.29
C ILE A 82 2.72 28.40 22.67
N THR A 83 2.91 27.83 23.84
CA THR A 83 4.21 27.43 24.41
C THR A 83 4.78 26.14 23.81
N SER A 84 4.20 25.57 22.75
CA SER A 84 4.73 24.46 21.99
C SER A 84 4.96 24.91 20.55
N GLY A 85 6.20 24.89 20.08
CA GLY A 85 6.53 25.16 18.68
C GLY A 85 5.69 24.25 17.75
N GLN A 86 4.95 24.86 16.85
CA GLN A 86 4.31 24.15 15.75
C GLN A 86 5.23 24.28 14.54
N THR A 87 5.58 23.18 13.95
CA THR A 87 6.33 23.15 12.69
C THR A 87 5.34 23.28 11.54
N LYS A 88 5.50 24.32 10.73
CA LYS A 88 4.81 24.43 9.45
C LYS A 88 5.66 23.77 8.39
N VAL A 89 5.12 22.77 7.74
CA VAL A 89 5.75 22.11 6.61
C VAL A 89 5.16 22.67 5.32
N GLU A 90 5.99 23.25 4.47
CA GLU A 90 5.63 23.65 3.12
C GLU A 90 6.29 22.69 2.13
N VAL A 91 5.52 22.22 1.16
CA VAL A 91 6.01 21.33 0.10
C VAL A 91 5.80 22.02 -1.22
N GLU A 92 6.87 22.27 -1.94
CA GLU A 92 6.83 22.73 -3.32
C GLU A 92 7.18 21.56 -4.24
N ILE A 93 6.28 21.24 -5.17
CA ILE A 93 6.50 20.21 -6.17
C ILE A 93 7.05 20.89 -7.43
N LEU A 94 8.34 20.71 -7.69
CA LEU A 94 9.05 21.37 -8.77
C LEU A 94 8.82 20.66 -10.11
N ASN A 95 8.60 19.34 -10.09
CA ASN A 95 8.37 18.54 -11.28
C ASN A 95 7.42 17.37 -10.98
N THR A 96 6.30 17.27 -11.73
CA THR A 96 5.28 16.21 -11.57
C THR A 96 4.86 15.61 -12.89
N TYR A 97 5.79 15.35 -13.79
CA TYR A 97 5.41 14.81 -15.09
C TYR A 97 4.89 13.38 -15.00
N SER A 98 5.48 12.57 -14.13
CA SER A 98 5.06 11.19 -13.89
C SER A 98 4.25 11.08 -12.62
N LYS A 99 3.09 10.42 -12.69
CA LYS A 99 2.20 10.27 -11.53
C LYS A 99 1.22 9.12 -11.65
N ILE A 100 0.77 8.67 -10.49
CA ILE A 100 -0.35 7.75 -10.31
C ILE A 100 -1.51 8.55 -9.72
N LEU A 101 -2.62 8.70 -10.46
CA LEU A 101 -3.79 9.46 -9.97
C LEU A 101 -4.65 8.68 -8.97
N GLY A 102 -4.57 7.38 -8.96
CA GLY A 102 -5.25 6.53 -7.99
C GLY A 102 -4.34 6.08 -6.86
N SER A 103 -4.65 4.91 -6.35
CA SER A 103 -3.96 4.27 -5.25
C SER A 103 -3.09 3.10 -5.71
N VAL A 104 -2.14 2.72 -4.86
CA VAL A 104 -1.28 1.54 -5.06
C VAL A 104 -1.68 0.46 -4.06
N TYR A 105 -1.88 -0.76 -4.55
CA TYR A 105 -2.31 -1.91 -3.76
C TYR A 105 -1.34 -3.08 -3.94
N GLY A 106 -0.92 -3.70 -2.86
CA GLY A 106 -0.17 -4.95 -2.91
C GLY A 106 -1.03 -6.13 -3.39
N GLY A 107 -2.27 -6.19 -2.97
CA GLY A 107 -3.23 -7.22 -3.36
C GLY A 107 -3.99 -6.91 -4.65
N GLY A 108 -5.09 -7.63 -4.87
CA GLY A 108 -5.94 -7.48 -6.06
C GLY A 108 -7.13 -6.54 -5.85
N ASP A 109 -7.74 -6.17 -6.97
CA ASP A 109 -9.06 -5.55 -7.01
C ASP A 109 -10.11 -6.68 -6.97
N LEU A 110 -10.68 -6.91 -5.81
CA LEU A 110 -11.51 -8.05 -5.44
C LEU A 110 -10.78 -9.42 -5.46
N GLY A 111 -9.65 -9.53 -6.12
CA GLY A 111 -8.85 -10.75 -6.21
C GLY A 111 -8.09 -11.05 -4.91
N GLN A 112 -7.91 -12.32 -4.60
CA GLN A 112 -7.23 -12.76 -3.39
C GLN A 112 -5.73 -13.06 -3.63
N VAL A 113 -4.95 -13.01 -2.56
CA VAL A 113 -3.55 -13.46 -2.51
C VAL A 113 -3.43 -14.54 -1.45
N GLY A 114 -2.84 -15.68 -1.81
CA GLY A 114 -2.93 -16.91 -1.03
C GLY A 114 -4.28 -17.61 -1.19
N GLN A 115 -4.52 -18.63 -0.41
CA GLN A 115 -5.77 -19.38 -0.38
C GLN A 115 -6.19 -19.74 1.04
N GLY A 116 -7.49 -19.68 1.28
CA GLY A 116 -8.05 -20.08 2.56
C GLY A 116 -9.57 -20.18 2.53
N VAL A 117 -10.12 -20.71 3.61
CA VAL A 117 -11.56 -20.77 3.85
C VAL A 117 -11.88 -19.95 5.09
N ILE A 118 -12.73 -18.95 4.93
CA ILE A 118 -13.13 -18.06 6.01
C ILE A 118 -14.24 -18.72 6.82
N ASN A 119 -14.03 -18.81 8.13
CA ASN A 119 -15.09 -19.13 9.09
C ASN A 119 -15.79 -17.83 9.52
N THR A 120 -16.98 -17.62 9.00
CA THR A 120 -17.75 -16.39 9.25
C THR A 120 -18.32 -16.30 10.66
N SER A 121 -18.36 -17.43 11.42
CA SER A 121 -18.92 -17.43 12.78
C SER A 121 -17.97 -16.79 13.79
N ASN A 122 -16.66 -16.95 13.60
CA ASN A 122 -15.63 -16.44 14.51
C ASN A 122 -14.60 -15.53 13.82
N ASN A 123 -14.83 -15.21 12.56
CA ASN A 123 -13.98 -14.34 11.75
C ASN A 123 -12.51 -14.81 11.63
N THR A 124 -12.30 -16.11 11.57
CA THR A 124 -10.99 -16.73 11.34
C THR A 124 -10.90 -17.31 9.93
N ALA A 125 -9.70 -17.64 9.49
CA ALA A 125 -9.49 -18.35 8.23
C ALA A 125 -8.64 -19.61 8.44
N ALA A 126 -9.03 -20.69 7.78
CA ALA A 126 -8.17 -21.85 7.59
C ALA A 126 -7.36 -21.60 6.30
N ILE A 127 -6.09 -21.27 6.45
CA ILE A 127 -5.20 -20.97 5.33
C ILE A 127 -4.64 -22.26 4.78
N SER A 128 -4.89 -22.52 3.51
CA SER A 128 -4.37 -23.68 2.80
C SER A 128 -3.09 -23.36 2.03
N LYS A 129 -2.93 -22.10 1.58
CA LYS A 129 -1.74 -21.59 0.92
C LYS A 129 -1.50 -20.17 1.38
N GLU A 130 -0.33 -19.90 1.95
CA GLU A 130 0.07 -18.56 2.32
C GLU A 130 0.45 -17.72 1.10
N GLY A 131 0.08 -16.45 1.15
CA GLY A 131 0.47 -15.47 0.16
C GLY A 131 0.97 -14.20 0.82
N THR A 132 1.97 -13.57 0.23
CA THR A 132 2.55 -12.33 0.75
C THR A 132 2.43 -11.24 -0.29
N THR A 133 2.06 -10.05 0.16
CA THR A 133 2.11 -8.85 -0.67
C THR A 133 3.28 -7.96 -0.27
N TYR A 134 3.94 -7.41 -1.26
CA TYR A 134 5.05 -6.50 -1.09
C TYR A 134 4.81 -5.26 -1.94
N VAL A 135 4.83 -4.08 -1.31
CA VAL A 135 4.73 -2.78 -1.97
C VAL A 135 5.93 -1.94 -1.56
N GLU A 136 6.67 -1.44 -2.51
CA GLU A 136 7.77 -0.50 -2.29
C GLU A 136 7.56 0.76 -3.12
N ILE A 137 7.53 1.91 -2.45
CA ILE A 137 7.52 3.24 -3.05
C ILE A 137 8.91 3.83 -2.81
N LYS A 138 9.72 3.87 -3.85
CA LYS A 138 11.05 4.49 -3.79
C LYS A 138 10.99 5.99 -4.02
N ASN A 139 10.20 6.40 -5.00
CA ASN A 139 9.92 7.80 -5.31
C ASN A 139 8.65 7.91 -6.16
N GLY A 140 8.07 9.10 -6.27
CA GLY A 140 6.98 9.42 -7.17
C GLY A 140 5.81 10.14 -6.54
N TYR A 141 4.93 10.66 -7.39
CA TYR A 141 3.69 11.31 -6.99
C TYR A 141 2.52 10.32 -7.05
N ILE A 142 1.93 10.04 -5.90
CA ILE A 142 0.74 9.19 -5.75
C ILE A 142 -0.40 10.05 -5.19
N GLU A 143 -1.44 10.31 -6.00
CA GLU A 143 -2.56 11.14 -5.58
C GLU A 143 -3.49 10.40 -4.61
N GLY A 144 -3.63 9.10 -4.75
CA GLY A 144 -4.38 8.26 -3.83
C GLY A 144 -3.58 7.84 -2.61
N SER A 145 -3.90 6.67 -2.10
CA SER A 145 -3.29 6.04 -0.93
C SER A 145 -2.44 4.82 -1.32
N VAL A 146 -1.60 4.37 -0.40
CA VAL A 146 -0.82 3.14 -0.56
C VAL A 146 -1.33 2.10 0.43
N PHE A 147 -1.64 0.90 -0.08
CA PHE A 147 -2.18 -0.22 0.69
C PHE A 147 -1.30 -1.46 0.52
N GLY A 148 -0.90 -2.07 1.61
CA GLY A 148 -0.24 -3.37 1.58
C GLY A 148 -1.17 -4.50 1.11
N GLY A 149 -2.45 -4.43 1.46
CA GLY A 149 -3.47 -5.40 1.06
C GLY A 149 -4.17 -5.08 -0.24
N GLY A 150 -5.31 -5.72 -0.46
CA GLY A 150 -6.13 -5.54 -1.67
C GLY A 150 -7.27 -4.55 -1.48
N SER A 151 -8.04 -4.39 -2.55
CA SER A 151 -9.29 -3.62 -2.58
C SER A 151 -10.48 -4.58 -2.55
N GLY A 152 -11.35 -4.42 -1.56
CA GLY A 152 -12.64 -5.08 -1.47
C GLY A 152 -13.78 -4.13 -1.80
N VAL A 153 -15.00 -4.56 -1.51
CA VAL A 153 -16.20 -3.71 -1.58
C VAL A 153 -16.99 -3.81 -0.27
N PRO A 154 -17.70 -2.77 0.15
CA PRO A 154 -18.57 -2.85 1.31
C PRO A 154 -19.75 -3.76 0.96
N THR A 155 -19.86 -4.89 1.63
CA THR A 155 -20.85 -5.86 1.23
C THR A 155 -21.67 -6.43 2.37
N VAL A 156 -22.86 -6.90 2.01
CA VAL A 156 -23.90 -7.42 2.91
C VAL A 156 -23.94 -8.95 2.91
N GLU A 157 -23.28 -9.62 1.96
CA GLU A 157 -23.43 -11.06 1.75
C GLU A 157 -22.17 -11.88 2.03
N LYS A 158 -22.36 -13.16 2.42
CA LYS A 158 -21.30 -14.10 2.84
C LYS A 158 -20.17 -14.33 1.82
N TYR A 159 -20.42 -14.13 0.54
CA TYR A 159 -19.44 -14.41 -0.51
C TYR A 159 -18.36 -13.33 -0.64
N GLU A 160 -18.64 -12.17 -0.11
CA GLU A 160 -17.88 -10.93 -0.30
C GLU A 160 -16.77 -10.74 0.71
N LEU A 161 -16.73 -11.59 1.74
CA LEU A 161 -15.64 -11.62 2.71
C LEU A 161 -14.28 -12.04 2.12
N ARG A 162 -14.27 -12.55 0.89
CA ARG A 162 -13.06 -13.00 0.19
C ARG A 162 -12.47 -11.95 -0.74
N MET A 163 -13.17 -10.86 -0.96
CA MET A 163 -12.77 -9.84 -1.92
C MET A 163 -11.55 -9.08 -1.44
N GLY A 164 -10.52 -9.04 -2.27
CA GLY A 164 -9.26 -8.38 -1.95
C GLY A 164 -8.47 -9.02 -0.80
N THR A 165 -8.88 -10.20 -0.32
CA THR A 165 -8.32 -10.85 0.88
C THR A 165 -6.89 -11.33 0.66
N ILE A 166 -6.05 -11.09 1.67
CA ILE A 166 -4.71 -11.65 1.77
C ILE A 166 -4.75 -12.78 2.82
N TYR A 167 -4.38 -13.99 2.41
CA TYR A 167 -4.19 -15.13 3.30
C TYR A 167 -2.69 -15.29 3.58
N GLY A 168 -2.16 -14.51 4.53
CA GLY A 168 -0.75 -14.45 4.87
C GLY A 168 -0.39 -13.08 5.43
N SER A 169 0.59 -12.40 4.85
CA SER A 169 1.09 -11.14 5.36
C SER A 169 1.21 -10.07 4.30
N THR A 170 1.34 -8.82 4.74
CA THR A 170 1.60 -7.67 3.88
C THR A 170 2.83 -6.90 4.34
N ARG A 171 3.59 -6.38 3.39
CA ARG A 171 4.70 -5.48 3.65
C ARG A 171 4.62 -4.25 2.75
N THR A 172 4.56 -3.07 3.38
CA THR A 172 4.50 -1.78 2.71
C THR A 172 5.71 -0.96 3.11
N ILE A 173 6.52 -0.54 2.13
CA ILE A 173 7.73 0.24 2.34
C ILE A 173 7.59 1.55 1.57
N VAL A 174 7.89 2.66 2.23
CA VAL A 174 7.99 3.99 1.60
C VAL A 174 9.39 4.53 1.90
N ASN A 175 10.18 4.70 0.86
CA ASN A 175 11.56 5.20 0.93
C ASN A 175 11.72 6.62 0.37
N GLY A 176 10.70 7.14 -0.33
CA GLY A 176 10.70 8.47 -0.93
C GLY A 176 9.33 8.81 -1.55
N GLY A 177 9.21 10.03 -2.08
CA GLY A 177 8.08 10.48 -2.85
C GLY A 177 6.99 11.21 -2.06
N TYR A 178 5.98 11.66 -2.79
CA TYR A 178 4.81 12.37 -2.28
C TYR A 178 3.57 11.50 -2.38
N ILE A 179 2.99 11.16 -1.25
CA ILE A 179 1.73 10.42 -1.14
C ILE A 179 0.68 11.39 -0.61
N LYS A 180 -0.26 11.79 -1.46
CA LYS A 180 -1.33 12.73 -1.08
C LYS A 180 -2.34 12.11 -0.13
N GLY A 181 -2.60 10.82 -0.27
CA GLY A 181 -3.48 10.06 0.61
C GLY A 181 -2.75 9.48 1.83
N ASN A 182 -3.24 8.34 2.30
CA ASN A 182 -2.74 7.65 3.47
C ASN A 182 -1.85 6.45 3.08
N VAL A 183 -1.11 5.93 4.06
CA VAL A 183 -0.39 4.66 3.94
C VAL A 183 -0.99 3.65 4.91
N TYR A 184 -1.33 2.47 4.40
CA TYR A 184 -1.95 1.39 5.15
C TYR A 184 -1.15 0.09 5.03
N GLY A 185 -0.97 -0.61 6.13
CA GLY A 185 -0.44 -1.97 6.12
C GLY A 185 -1.41 -2.99 5.52
N GLY A 186 -2.70 -2.85 5.82
CA GLY A 186 -3.77 -3.68 5.27
C GLY A 186 -4.33 -3.13 3.96
N GLY A 187 -5.51 -3.60 3.58
CA GLY A 187 -6.22 -3.14 2.38
C GLY A 187 -7.40 -2.22 2.68
N THR A 188 -8.12 -1.80 1.64
CA THR A 188 -9.38 -1.08 1.79
C THR A 188 -10.54 -2.04 1.64
N GLN A 189 -11.46 -2.03 2.62
CA GLN A 189 -12.66 -2.89 2.64
C GLN A 189 -12.34 -4.39 2.38
N SER A 190 -11.13 -4.79 2.69
CA SER A 190 -10.61 -6.14 2.51
C SER A 190 -9.98 -6.65 3.81
N ARG A 191 -9.45 -7.86 3.81
CA ARG A 191 -8.92 -8.50 5.02
C ARG A 191 -7.51 -9.03 4.81
N VAL A 192 -6.76 -9.06 5.90
CA VAL A 192 -5.50 -9.78 5.98
C VAL A 192 -5.66 -10.84 7.07
N TYR A 193 -5.67 -12.11 6.70
CA TYR A 193 -5.65 -13.23 7.63
C TYR A 193 -4.22 -13.72 7.77
N PHE A 194 -3.62 -13.42 8.91
CA PHE A 194 -2.23 -13.74 9.17
C PHE A 194 -2.00 -15.24 9.36
N SER A 195 -0.91 -15.71 8.78
CA SER A 195 -0.27 -16.97 9.09
C SER A 195 1.23 -16.82 8.92
N ASN A 196 1.99 -17.57 9.68
CA ASN A 196 3.43 -17.71 9.55
C ASN A 196 3.82 -19.19 9.44
N LYS A 197 2.90 -20.02 8.94
CA LYS A 197 3.08 -21.47 8.90
C LYS A 197 4.21 -21.89 7.97
N ASP A 198 4.32 -21.21 6.83
CA ASP A 198 5.32 -21.51 5.81
C ASP A 198 6.64 -20.72 6.06
N ASP A 199 6.58 -19.59 6.79
CA ASP A 199 7.74 -18.80 7.19
C ASP A 199 7.57 -18.26 8.61
N ALA A 200 8.19 -18.92 9.58
CA ALA A 200 8.12 -18.55 11.00
C ALA A 200 8.88 -17.24 11.33
N SER A 201 9.67 -16.68 10.41
CA SER A 201 10.31 -15.37 10.59
C SER A 201 9.32 -14.21 10.41
N ILE A 202 8.19 -14.44 9.75
CA ILE A 202 7.11 -13.46 9.60
C ILE A 202 6.26 -13.50 10.87
N ILE A 203 6.35 -12.49 11.69
CA ILE A 203 5.66 -12.40 12.99
C ILE A 203 4.50 -11.39 13.01
N TYR A 204 4.33 -10.62 11.94
CA TYR A 204 3.28 -9.60 11.83
C TYR A 204 2.38 -9.84 10.62
N ALA A 205 1.08 -9.66 10.80
CA ALA A 205 0.09 -9.70 9.72
C ALA A 205 0.34 -8.59 8.70
N THR A 206 0.66 -7.39 9.19
CA THR A 206 0.99 -6.24 8.38
C THR A 206 2.26 -5.58 8.90
N ASN A 207 3.13 -5.17 7.99
CA ASN A 207 4.34 -4.44 8.29
C ASN A 207 4.41 -3.20 7.42
N VAL A 208 4.48 -2.02 8.04
CA VAL A 208 4.68 -0.73 7.38
C VAL A 208 6.01 -0.17 7.82
N LEU A 209 6.88 0.10 6.86
CA LEU A 209 8.16 0.77 7.06
C LEU A 209 8.16 2.08 6.28
N ILE A 210 8.32 3.18 6.98
CA ILE A 210 8.56 4.50 6.41
C ILE A 210 10.02 4.84 6.73
N GLU A 211 10.86 4.86 5.72
CA GLU A 211 12.30 5.06 5.89
C GLU A 211 12.84 5.97 4.79
N GLU A 212 13.08 7.23 5.12
CA GLU A 212 13.71 8.17 4.20
C GLU A 212 15.14 7.71 3.87
N LYS A 213 15.44 7.55 2.60
CA LYS A 213 16.76 7.14 2.11
C LYS A 213 17.39 8.25 1.28
N GLU A 214 17.31 8.13 -0.03
CA GLU A 214 17.91 9.11 -0.97
C GLU A 214 16.92 10.22 -1.30
N GLU A 215 15.63 9.89 -1.32
CA GLU A 215 14.54 10.78 -1.71
C GLU A 215 13.69 11.18 -0.51
N LYS A 216 13.25 12.44 -0.48
CA LYS A 216 12.35 12.94 0.57
C LYS A 216 11.02 12.21 0.57
N ILE A 217 10.48 12.00 1.78
CA ILE A 217 9.16 11.42 1.99
C ILE A 217 8.19 12.50 2.44
N VAL A 218 7.08 12.64 1.72
CA VAL A 218 5.94 13.42 2.18
C VAL A 218 4.68 12.57 2.12
N ILE A 219 4.06 12.32 3.25
CA ILE A 219 2.75 11.68 3.36
C ILE A 219 1.79 12.75 3.89
N ASN A 220 0.93 13.28 3.01
CA ASN A 220 -0.01 14.34 3.37
C ASN A 220 -1.19 13.81 4.22
N GLY A 221 -1.43 12.50 4.18
CA GLY A 221 -2.38 11.82 5.05
C GLY A 221 -1.75 11.21 6.29
N SER A 222 -2.30 10.11 6.74
CA SER A 222 -1.87 9.38 7.94
C SER A 222 -1.26 8.01 7.59
N VAL A 223 -0.49 7.46 8.53
CA VAL A 223 0.07 6.10 8.41
C VAL A 223 -0.68 5.17 9.38
N PHE A 224 -1.21 4.09 8.85
CA PHE A 224 -1.97 3.09 9.60
C PHE A 224 -1.34 1.71 9.44
N GLY A 225 -1.10 1.02 10.52
CA GLY A 225 -0.64 -0.36 10.47
C GLY A 225 -1.69 -1.34 9.93
N GLY A 226 -2.97 -1.10 10.22
CA GLY A 226 -4.11 -1.88 9.70
C GLY A 226 -4.59 -1.40 8.33
N GLY A 227 -5.83 -1.76 7.98
CA GLY A 227 -6.45 -1.34 6.72
C GLY A 227 -7.45 -0.19 6.88
N ASP A 228 -7.93 0.33 5.76
CA ASP A 228 -9.00 1.33 5.69
C ASP A 228 -10.36 0.63 5.71
N ARG A 229 -11.20 1.06 6.61
CA ARG A 229 -12.58 0.60 6.78
C ARG A 229 -12.75 -0.92 6.78
N GLY A 230 -12.85 -1.49 7.98
CA GLY A 230 -13.34 -2.85 8.14
C GLY A 230 -14.71 -2.98 7.51
N ASN A 231 -14.99 -4.14 6.97
CA ASN A 231 -16.26 -4.45 6.35
C ASN A 231 -17.41 -4.24 7.33
N SER A 232 -18.03 -3.08 7.31
CA SER A 232 -19.19 -2.72 8.13
C SER A 232 -20.48 -2.92 7.35
N ALA A 233 -20.60 -4.01 6.63
CA ALA A 233 -21.79 -4.30 5.84
C ALA A 233 -22.98 -4.82 6.67
N THR A 234 -22.79 -5.01 7.97
CA THR A 234 -23.90 -5.32 8.87
C THR A 234 -23.95 -4.30 9.98
N THR A 235 -25.14 -3.87 10.29
CA THR A 235 -25.48 -2.83 11.26
C THR A 235 -24.94 -3.03 12.69
N ASN A 236 -24.15 -4.06 12.99
CA ASN A 236 -23.79 -4.40 14.37
C ASN A 236 -22.36 -4.92 14.60
N ALA A 237 -21.48 -4.99 13.62
CA ALA A 237 -20.09 -5.36 13.92
C ALA A 237 -19.11 -4.81 12.88
N SER A 238 -18.23 -3.93 13.31
CA SER A 238 -17.01 -3.64 12.57
C SER A 238 -16.17 -4.92 12.51
N VAL A 239 -16.01 -5.49 11.34
CA VAL A 239 -15.10 -6.62 11.14
C VAL A 239 -13.71 -6.03 10.91
N PRO A 240 -12.70 -6.44 11.69
CA PRO A 240 -11.35 -5.91 11.51
C PRO A 240 -10.83 -6.21 10.10
N THR A 241 -10.16 -5.26 9.49
CA THR A 241 -9.51 -5.43 8.19
C THR A 241 -8.23 -6.24 8.28
N THR A 242 -7.64 -6.31 9.45
CA THR A 242 -6.40 -7.05 9.74
C THR A 242 -6.63 -7.93 10.95
N ILE A 243 -6.26 -9.19 10.82
CA ILE A 243 -6.32 -10.18 11.91
C ILE A 243 -4.91 -10.73 12.09
N GLY A 244 -4.32 -10.45 13.22
CA GLY A 244 -2.93 -10.72 13.59
C GLY A 244 -2.24 -9.44 14.04
N ASP A 245 -0.99 -9.55 14.43
CA ASP A 245 -0.21 -8.41 14.91
C ASP A 245 0.17 -7.46 13.77
N VAL A 246 0.40 -6.19 14.14
CA VAL A 246 0.71 -5.10 13.23
C VAL A 246 2.01 -4.44 13.67
N LEU A 247 2.91 -4.17 12.73
CA LEU A 247 4.11 -3.38 12.96
C LEU A 247 4.11 -2.13 12.07
N VAL A 248 4.35 -0.97 12.67
CA VAL A 248 4.66 0.27 11.96
C VAL A 248 6.00 0.79 12.45
N THR A 249 6.93 1.00 11.53
CA THR A 249 8.25 1.56 11.83
C THR A 249 8.44 2.82 10.99
N ILE A 250 8.79 3.93 11.63
CA ILE A 250 9.09 5.20 10.98
C ILE A 250 10.52 5.59 11.33
N ILE A 251 11.36 5.72 10.32
CA ILE A 251 12.76 6.15 10.45
C ILE A 251 12.93 7.37 9.57
N THR A 252 13.18 8.51 10.20
CA THR A 252 13.49 9.77 9.52
C THR A 252 14.91 10.16 9.85
N PHE A 253 15.70 10.51 8.86
CA PHE A 253 17.00 11.11 9.07
C PHE A 253 16.82 12.62 9.25
N PHE A 254 16.90 13.08 10.49
CA PHE A 254 17.13 14.50 10.72
C PHE A 254 18.56 14.80 10.24
N SER A 255 18.71 15.63 9.22
CA SER A 255 20.02 16.20 8.90
C SER A 255 20.52 16.90 10.13
N GLU A 256 21.70 16.49 10.64
CA GLU A 256 22.35 17.18 11.76
C GLU A 256 22.44 18.67 11.48
N LEU A 257 21.74 19.46 12.28
CA LEU A 257 22.00 20.89 12.41
C LEU A 257 23.41 21.02 12.96
N THR A 258 24.36 21.31 12.08
CA THR A 258 25.72 21.67 12.48
C THR A 258 25.65 23.02 13.16
N PHE A 259 25.57 23.02 14.47
CA PHE A 259 25.82 24.23 15.24
C PHE A 259 27.29 24.58 15.05
N MET A 260 27.56 25.55 14.16
CA MET A 260 28.83 26.25 14.20
C MET A 260 28.81 27.20 15.41
N ASN A 261 29.69 26.94 16.37
CA ASN A 261 30.02 27.86 17.47
C ASN A 261 30.70 29.11 16.93
#